data_44534ec84a225278f665a4c3805a3b8a
#
_entry.id   44534ec84a225278f665a4c3805a3b8a
#
_cell.length_a   1.000
_cell.length_b   1.000
_cell.length_c   1.000
_cell.angle_alpha   90.00
_cell.angle_beta   90.00
_cell.angle_gamma   90.00
#
_symmetry.space_group_name_H-M   'P 1'
#
loop_
_entity.id
_entity.type
_entity.pdbx_description
1 polymer ?
#
loop_
_entity_poly.entity_id
_entity_poly.type
_entity_poly.pdbx_seq_one_letter_code
_entity_poly.pdbx_strand_id
1 'polypeptide(L)'
;MSSKISIPDATLPVLLVHPGPHGVAVYARQIAAEVVAAEPHARITTVDALAALPEGTPVHAHVTDRLWGASPEEATHALTGLAARHPLTVTLHDVPQESDGERNRPRRRAFYRAVTEASRGVVVNSAHERELLREEGVFDGPVAVVPLPVDSVAVPLATPEVDDSVGVLGYFYPGKGHDEALEAAATAGLTRLTVLGRASDGHAGDLDAFARRAGARGVSVEVTGWLDDAEMADRVRRIAVPVIAHRHVSASGSLASWIGWGRRPLAVRNRYNDEMAALRPGTVTLVESDALAAAISAARDDEPSTWHGQHPVPFGRADAARAYLRWWSEVTS
;
A
#
# COMPACT_ATOMS: atom_id res chain seq x y z
N MET A 1 6.00 -10.06 -30.08
CA MET A 1 7.34 -10.66 -29.98
C MET A 1 7.92 -10.22 -28.65
N SER A 2 7.88 -11.12 -27.65
CA SER A 2 8.41 -10.84 -26.30
C SER A 2 9.93 -10.99 -26.35
N SER A 3 10.68 -9.92 -26.27
CA SER A 3 12.14 -10.00 -26.17
C SER A 3 12.46 -10.59 -24.78
N LYS A 4 13.00 -11.81 -24.76
CA LYS A 4 13.64 -12.38 -23.57
C LYS A 4 14.79 -11.44 -23.18
N ILE A 5 14.66 -10.77 -22.06
CA ILE A 5 15.79 -10.09 -21.43
C ILE A 5 16.69 -11.20 -20.91
N SER A 6 17.81 -11.44 -21.60
CA SER A 6 18.86 -12.34 -21.10
C SER A 6 19.56 -11.60 -19.97
N ILE A 7 19.28 -11.98 -18.72
CA ILE A 7 20.02 -11.48 -17.56
C ILE A 7 21.36 -12.23 -17.58
N PRO A 8 22.52 -11.53 -17.63
CA PRO A 8 23.81 -12.18 -17.43
C PRO A 8 23.82 -12.89 -16.06
N ASP A 9 24.72 -13.84 -15.83
CA ASP A 9 24.92 -14.72 -14.67
C ASP A 9 24.92 -14.04 -13.25
N ALA A 10 24.18 -12.95 -13.08
CA ALA A 10 23.96 -12.33 -11.79
C ALA A 10 23.07 -13.24 -10.94
N THR A 11 23.60 -13.70 -9.82
CA THR A 11 22.86 -14.57 -8.88
C THR A 11 21.69 -13.80 -8.28
N LEU A 12 20.46 -14.09 -8.73
CA LEU A 12 19.26 -13.48 -8.15
C LEU A 12 19.18 -13.76 -6.65
N PRO A 13 18.73 -12.80 -5.85
CA PRO A 13 18.53 -13.03 -4.42
C PRO A 13 17.39 -14.04 -4.20
N VAL A 14 17.50 -14.80 -3.12
CA VAL A 14 16.37 -15.60 -2.62
C VAL A 14 15.33 -14.66 -2.04
N LEU A 15 14.09 -14.78 -2.50
CA LEU A 15 12.99 -13.92 -2.07
C LEU A 15 12.43 -14.43 -0.74
N LEU A 16 12.53 -13.60 0.30
CA LEU A 16 12.03 -13.93 1.61
C LEU A 16 10.56 -13.55 1.74
N VAL A 17 9.72 -14.50 2.14
CA VAL A 17 8.29 -14.28 2.33
C VAL A 17 7.86 -14.66 3.74
N HIS A 18 7.02 -13.80 4.35
CA HIS A 18 6.36 -14.12 5.62
C HIS A 18 5.05 -14.86 5.36
N PRO A 19 4.68 -15.82 6.23
CA PRO A 19 3.33 -16.39 6.24
C PRO A 19 2.31 -15.34 6.76
N GLY A 20 1.03 -15.64 6.61
CA GLY A 20 -0.06 -14.87 7.20
C GLY A 20 -0.60 -13.72 6.34
N PRO A 21 -1.62 -13.00 6.86
CA PRO A 21 -2.45 -12.08 6.10
C PRO A 21 -1.96 -10.61 6.12
N HIS A 22 -0.81 -10.31 6.71
CA HIS A 22 -0.29 -8.94 6.75
C HIS A 22 -0.10 -8.39 5.33
N GLY A 23 -0.56 -7.15 5.05
CA GLY A 23 -0.56 -6.57 3.70
C GLY A 23 0.79 -6.62 2.99
N VAL A 24 1.89 -6.29 3.69
CA VAL A 24 3.25 -6.36 3.15
C VAL A 24 3.66 -7.81 2.87
N ALA A 25 3.25 -8.78 3.71
CA ALA A 25 3.53 -10.20 3.47
C ALA A 25 2.76 -10.73 2.25
N VAL A 26 1.51 -10.31 2.07
CA VAL A 26 0.71 -10.64 0.87
C VAL A 26 1.36 -10.06 -0.38
N TYR A 27 1.74 -8.79 -0.34
CA TYR A 27 2.45 -8.12 -1.42
C TYR A 27 3.76 -8.84 -1.79
N ALA A 28 4.59 -9.17 -0.79
CA ALA A 28 5.85 -9.90 -0.99
C ALA A 28 5.63 -11.24 -1.72
N ARG A 29 4.62 -12.02 -1.31
CA ARG A 29 4.29 -13.29 -1.97
C ARG A 29 3.78 -13.11 -3.40
N GLN A 30 2.98 -12.07 -3.65
CA GLN A 30 2.49 -11.78 -5.00
C GLN A 30 3.63 -11.38 -5.94
N ILE A 31 4.54 -10.52 -5.50
CA ILE A 31 5.72 -10.14 -6.29
C ILE A 31 6.64 -11.34 -6.50
N ALA A 32 6.88 -12.15 -5.46
CA ALA A 32 7.70 -13.35 -5.59
C ALA A 32 7.14 -14.34 -6.62
N ALA A 33 5.83 -14.54 -6.65
CA ALA A 33 5.16 -15.39 -7.64
C ALA A 33 5.35 -14.85 -9.08
N GLU A 34 5.21 -13.55 -9.29
CA GLU A 34 5.43 -12.92 -10.60
C GLU A 34 6.90 -12.96 -11.03
N VAL A 35 7.83 -12.82 -10.09
CA VAL A 35 9.27 -12.96 -10.36
C VAL A 35 9.59 -14.38 -10.81
N VAL A 36 9.07 -15.41 -10.13
CA VAL A 36 9.25 -16.82 -10.53
C VAL A 36 8.59 -17.12 -11.86
N ALA A 37 7.43 -16.52 -12.15
CA ALA A 37 6.78 -16.67 -13.46
C ALA A 37 7.61 -16.05 -14.60
N ALA A 38 8.29 -14.94 -14.34
CA ALA A 38 9.17 -14.27 -15.30
C ALA A 38 10.56 -14.94 -15.40
N GLU A 39 11.07 -15.45 -14.29
CA GLU A 39 12.40 -16.05 -14.15
C GLU A 39 12.29 -17.36 -13.32
N PRO A 40 12.10 -18.53 -13.99
CA PRO A 40 11.85 -19.79 -13.31
C PRO A 40 12.98 -20.30 -12.40
N HIS A 41 14.19 -19.74 -12.50
CA HIS A 41 15.31 -20.06 -11.61
C HIS A 41 15.30 -19.23 -10.32
N ALA A 42 14.45 -18.21 -10.20
CA ALA A 42 14.29 -17.46 -8.97
C ALA A 42 13.77 -18.36 -7.82
N ARG A 43 14.31 -18.14 -6.63
CA ARG A 43 14.00 -18.96 -5.45
C ARG A 43 13.20 -18.15 -4.43
N ILE A 44 12.21 -18.81 -3.83
CA ILE A 44 11.43 -18.27 -2.71
C ILE A 44 11.72 -19.14 -1.48
N THR A 45 11.86 -18.51 -0.33
CA THR A 45 11.87 -19.21 0.95
C THR A 45 11.04 -18.46 1.98
N THR A 46 10.50 -19.18 2.95
CA THR A 46 9.83 -18.54 4.09
C THR A 46 10.88 -18.07 5.11
N VAL A 47 10.53 -17.04 5.85
CA VAL A 47 11.42 -16.51 6.92
C VAL A 47 11.77 -17.60 7.94
N ASP A 48 10.82 -18.52 8.24
CA ASP A 48 11.03 -19.63 9.16
C ASP A 48 12.07 -20.65 8.66
N ALA A 49 12.30 -20.72 7.35
CA ALA A 49 13.26 -21.61 6.72
C ALA A 49 14.64 -20.96 6.43
N LEU A 50 14.86 -19.71 6.86
CA LEU A 50 16.11 -18.97 6.66
C LEU A 50 17.35 -19.71 7.16
N ALA A 51 17.23 -20.43 8.27
CA ALA A 51 18.36 -21.17 8.85
C ALA A 51 18.90 -22.28 7.94
N ALA A 52 18.12 -22.72 6.95
CA ALA A 52 18.55 -23.72 5.97
C ALA A 52 19.33 -23.13 4.78
N LEU A 53 19.36 -21.80 4.62
CA LEU A 53 20.11 -21.15 3.55
C LEU A 53 21.63 -21.17 3.85
N PRO A 54 22.47 -21.54 2.88
CA PRO A 54 23.92 -21.40 3.01
C PRO A 54 24.30 -19.94 3.30
N GLU A 55 25.25 -19.77 4.20
CA GLU A 55 25.81 -18.45 4.51
C GLU A 55 26.35 -17.77 3.24
N GLY A 56 26.20 -16.45 3.14
CA GLY A 56 26.59 -15.70 1.95
C GLY A 56 25.56 -15.75 0.79
N THR A 57 24.47 -16.53 0.90
CA THR A 57 23.41 -16.51 -0.11
C THR A 57 22.75 -15.13 -0.17
N PRO A 58 22.68 -14.44 -1.33
CA PRO A 58 21.97 -13.19 -1.45
C PRO A 58 20.49 -13.36 -1.17
N VAL A 59 19.89 -12.41 -0.42
CA VAL A 59 18.47 -12.45 -0.07
C VAL A 59 17.80 -11.08 -0.31
N HIS A 60 16.51 -11.10 -0.60
CA HIS A 60 15.67 -9.91 -0.66
C HIS A 60 14.51 -10.00 0.32
N ALA A 61 14.31 -8.94 1.11
CA ALA A 61 13.28 -8.85 2.12
C ALA A 61 12.34 -7.65 1.91
N HIS A 62 11.05 -7.86 2.11
CA HIS A 62 10.08 -6.77 2.28
C HIS A 62 10.00 -6.41 3.77
N VAL A 63 10.15 -5.12 4.09
CA VAL A 63 10.42 -4.65 5.44
C VAL A 63 9.37 -3.66 5.93
N THR A 64 8.73 -4.01 7.01
CA THR A 64 8.12 -3.12 8.00
C THR A 64 8.45 -3.70 9.37
N ASP A 65 8.68 -2.86 10.38
CA ASP A 65 9.09 -3.31 11.73
C ASP A 65 8.21 -4.42 12.29
N ARG A 66 6.88 -4.32 12.10
CA ARG A 66 5.89 -5.28 12.61
C ARG A 66 5.97 -6.69 12.01
N LEU A 67 6.62 -6.87 10.87
CA LEU A 67 6.84 -8.20 10.30
C LEU A 67 8.08 -8.90 10.85
N TRP A 68 9.05 -8.15 11.37
CA TRP A 68 10.36 -8.67 11.73
C TRP A 68 10.60 -8.72 13.24
N GLY A 69 9.69 -8.18 14.07
CA GLY A 69 9.78 -8.24 15.52
C GLY A 69 8.53 -7.69 16.19
N ALA A 70 8.40 -7.96 17.49
CA ALA A 70 7.34 -7.37 18.31
C ALA A 70 7.63 -5.90 18.66
N SER A 71 8.84 -5.43 18.37
CA SER A 71 9.25 -4.02 18.51
C SER A 71 10.23 -3.62 17.42
N PRO A 72 10.43 -2.30 17.16
CA PRO A 72 11.43 -1.83 16.23
C PRO A 72 12.85 -2.30 16.56
N GLU A 73 13.17 -2.45 17.85
CA GLU A 73 14.49 -2.93 18.33
C GLU A 73 14.70 -4.41 18.00
N GLU A 74 13.69 -5.25 18.23
CA GLU A 74 13.75 -6.68 17.85
C GLU A 74 13.85 -6.85 16.34
N ALA A 75 13.06 -6.09 15.58
CA ALA A 75 13.14 -6.08 14.12
C ALA A 75 14.53 -5.63 13.61
N THR A 76 15.15 -4.63 14.28
CA THR A 76 16.52 -4.20 14.01
C THR A 76 17.49 -5.36 14.19
N HIS A 77 17.43 -6.04 15.32
CA HIS A 77 18.32 -7.17 15.63
C HIS A 77 18.16 -8.30 14.59
N ALA A 78 16.93 -8.63 14.24
CA ALA A 78 16.63 -9.67 13.25
C ALA A 78 17.23 -9.35 11.86
N LEU A 79 17.00 -8.13 11.35
CA LEU A 79 17.44 -7.75 10.00
C LEU A 79 18.94 -7.45 9.92
N THR A 80 19.53 -6.83 10.93
CA THR A 80 20.99 -6.63 10.95
C THR A 80 21.74 -7.95 11.13
N GLY A 81 21.20 -8.87 11.94
CA GLY A 81 21.71 -10.24 12.05
C GLY A 81 21.59 -11.04 10.76
N LEU A 82 20.52 -10.83 9.97
CA LEU A 82 20.37 -11.38 8.62
C LEU A 82 21.42 -10.81 7.67
N ALA A 83 21.59 -9.49 7.65
CA ALA A 83 22.54 -8.79 6.80
C ALA A 83 24.01 -9.18 7.10
N ALA A 84 24.32 -9.52 8.35
CA ALA A 84 25.65 -10.01 8.73
C ALA A 84 26.00 -11.38 8.13
N ARG A 85 24.98 -12.20 7.80
CA ARG A 85 25.16 -13.56 7.25
C ARG A 85 24.88 -13.64 5.74
N HIS A 86 24.11 -12.72 5.21
CA HIS A 86 23.63 -12.74 3.83
C HIS A 86 23.72 -11.36 3.20
N PRO A 87 24.20 -11.23 1.95
CA PRO A 87 24.01 -10.01 1.18
C PRO A 87 22.52 -9.65 1.09
N LEU A 88 22.08 -8.64 1.84
CA LEU A 88 20.68 -8.26 1.99
C LEU A 88 20.33 -7.10 1.06
N THR A 89 19.25 -7.24 0.30
CA THR A 89 18.56 -6.13 -0.35
C THR A 89 17.15 -6.01 0.25
N VAL A 90 16.59 -4.80 0.31
CA VAL A 90 15.31 -4.57 0.98
C VAL A 90 14.36 -3.73 0.15
N THR A 91 13.06 -4.02 0.26
CA THR A 91 11.99 -3.09 -0.06
C THR A 91 11.38 -2.58 1.23
N LEU A 92 11.46 -1.28 1.47
CA LEU A 92 10.91 -0.66 2.66
C LEU A 92 9.43 -0.33 2.44
N HIS A 93 8.63 -0.54 3.50
CA HIS A 93 7.23 -0.17 3.57
C HIS A 93 7.00 0.63 4.85
N ASP A 94 5.95 1.43 4.87
CA ASP A 94 5.54 2.22 6.03
C ASP A 94 6.68 3.09 6.61
N VAL A 95 7.34 3.85 5.75
CA VAL A 95 8.43 4.77 6.13
C VAL A 95 7.97 5.68 7.28
N PRO A 96 8.81 5.88 8.32
CA PRO A 96 8.46 6.69 9.49
C PRO A 96 7.97 8.09 9.13
N GLN A 97 6.94 8.55 9.84
CA GLN A 97 6.32 9.86 9.65
C GLN A 97 5.90 10.46 10.99
N GLU A 98 5.46 11.71 10.97
CA GLU A 98 4.94 12.41 12.15
C GLU A 98 3.77 11.67 12.81
N SER A 99 2.94 10.98 12.03
CA SER A 99 1.82 10.16 12.53
C SER A 99 2.20 9.01 13.44
N ASP A 100 3.47 8.59 13.44
CA ASP A 100 3.98 7.57 14.39
C ASP A 100 4.05 8.09 15.83
N GLY A 101 3.94 9.41 16.01
CA GLY A 101 3.97 10.10 17.29
C GLY A 101 5.36 10.15 17.92
N GLU A 102 5.46 10.98 18.96
CA GLU A 102 6.74 11.31 19.61
C GLU A 102 7.49 10.09 20.16
N ARG A 103 6.76 9.07 20.62
CA ARG A 103 7.35 7.85 21.21
C ARG A 103 7.88 6.90 20.15
N ASN A 104 7.12 6.63 19.08
CA ASN A 104 7.45 5.56 18.13
C ASN A 104 8.30 6.07 16.96
N ARG A 105 8.09 7.31 16.49
CA ARG A 105 8.81 7.88 15.36
C ARG A 105 10.34 7.79 15.53
N PRO A 106 10.96 8.19 16.66
CA PRO A 106 12.42 8.06 16.82
C PRO A 106 12.91 6.61 16.77
N ARG A 107 12.15 5.67 17.36
CA ARG A 107 12.49 4.24 17.40
C ARG A 107 12.40 3.62 16.00
N ARG A 108 11.32 3.95 15.26
CA ARG A 108 11.16 3.50 13.88
C ARG A 108 12.22 4.11 12.96
N ARG A 109 12.55 5.40 13.13
CA ARG A 109 13.67 6.03 12.39
C ARG A 109 14.99 5.30 12.63
N ALA A 110 15.30 4.95 13.87
CA ALA A 110 16.51 4.20 14.21
C ALA A 110 16.52 2.80 13.54
N PHE A 111 15.38 2.10 13.57
CA PHE A 111 15.21 0.83 12.88
C PHE A 111 15.47 0.94 11.36
N TYR A 112 14.75 1.83 10.67
CA TYR A 112 14.91 1.99 9.22
C TYR A 112 16.32 2.41 8.83
N ARG A 113 16.96 3.27 9.62
CA ARG A 113 18.38 3.66 9.41
C ARG A 113 19.29 2.44 9.52
N ALA A 114 19.20 1.68 10.59
CA ALA A 114 20.06 0.50 10.78
C ALA A 114 19.87 -0.54 9.66
N VAL A 115 18.64 -0.73 9.18
CA VAL A 115 18.33 -1.64 8.08
C VAL A 115 18.90 -1.14 6.76
N THR A 116 18.74 0.14 6.45
CA THR A 116 19.29 0.71 5.19
C THR A 116 20.81 0.70 5.17
N GLU A 117 21.46 1.02 6.29
CA GLU A 117 22.91 0.98 6.43
C GLU A 117 23.50 -0.45 6.30
N ALA A 118 22.75 -1.46 6.77
CA ALA A 118 23.16 -2.86 6.67
C ALA A 118 22.86 -3.50 5.30
N SER A 119 22.04 -2.86 4.46
CA SER A 119 21.59 -3.41 3.18
C SER A 119 22.48 -3.00 2.02
N ARG A 120 22.67 -3.90 1.04
CA ARG A 120 23.37 -3.60 -0.20
C ARG A 120 22.58 -2.76 -1.19
N GLY A 121 21.27 -2.74 -1.05
CA GLY A 121 20.39 -1.97 -1.91
C GLY A 121 19.01 -1.80 -1.28
N VAL A 122 18.40 -0.65 -1.57
CA VAL A 122 17.13 -0.21 -0.98
C VAL A 122 16.13 0.12 -2.09
N VAL A 123 14.92 -0.39 -1.96
CA VAL A 123 13.74 -0.07 -2.78
C VAL A 123 12.67 0.54 -1.90
N VAL A 124 11.91 1.46 -2.47
CA VAL A 124 10.64 1.98 -1.93
C VAL A 124 9.54 1.92 -2.99
N ASN A 125 8.30 2.13 -2.59
CA ASN A 125 7.15 2.03 -3.51
C ASN A 125 6.72 3.37 -4.14
N SER A 126 7.44 4.44 -3.87
CA SER A 126 7.16 5.76 -4.47
C SER A 126 8.35 6.71 -4.35
N ALA A 127 8.43 7.71 -5.21
CA ALA A 127 9.34 8.82 -5.06
C ALA A 127 9.03 9.61 -3.77
N HIS A 128 7.74 9.66 -3.38
CA HIS A 128 7.30 10.22 -2.10
C HIS A 128 8.01 9.53 -0.92
N GLU A 129 8.04 8.19 -0.86
CA GLU A 129 8.74 7.46 0.22
C GLU A 129 10.25 7.70 0.20
N ARG A 130 10.84 7.80 -0.98
CA ARG A 130 12.27 8.16 -1.09
C ARG A 130 12.57 9.54 -0.48
N GLU A 131 11.70 10.52 -0.72
CA GLU A 131 11.85 11.84 -0.09
C GLU A 131 11.57 11.80 1.42
N LEU A 132 10.60 10.99 1.88
CA LEU A 132 10.38 10.78 3.31
C LEU A 132 11.62 10.22 4.01
N LEU A 133 12.33 9.26 3.41
CA LEU A 133 13.58 8.74 3.99
C LEU A 133 14.62 9.83 4.22
N ARG A 134 14.73 10.79 3.30
CA ARG A 134 15.63 11.96 3.43
C ARG A 134 15.14 12.94 4.47
N GLU A 135 13.87 13.34 4.40
CA GLU A 135 13.23 14.29 5.34
C GLU A 135 13.30 13.79 6.78
N GLU A 136 13.12 12.48 6.98
CA GLU A 136 13.24 11.84 8.29
C GLU A 136 14.70 11.57 8.72
N GLY A 137 15.69 11.90 7.86
CA GLY A 137 17.10 11.64 8.12
C GLY A 137 17.40 10.16 8.32
N VAL A 138 16.66 9.30 7.62
CA VAL A 138 16.83 7.84 7.68
C VAL A 138 17.94 7.39 6.74
N PHE A 139 17.90 7.84 5.48
CA PHE A 139 18.84 7.41 4.46
C PHE A 139 18.94 8.41 3.30
N ASP A 140 20.19 8.77 2.93
CA ASP A 140 20.50 9.70 1.82
C ASP A 140 21.14 8.99 0.63
N GLY A 141 21.37 7.68 0.73
CA GLY A 141 22.00 6.89 -0.32
C GLY A 141 21.07 6.61 -1.51
N PRO A 142 21.55 5.85 -2.50
CA PRO A 142 20.75 5.46 -3.66
C PRO A 142 19.53 4.61 -3.25
N VAL A 143 18.34 5.04 -3.65
CA VAL A 143 17.08 4.34 -3.42
C VAL A 143 16.36 4.15 -4.75
N ALA A 144 16.11 2.90 -5.12
CA ALA A 144 15.27 2.58 -6.27
C ALA A 144 13.78 2.75 -5.95
N VAL A 145 12.99 3.06 -6.95
CA VAL A 145 11.54 3.18 -6.82
C VAL A 145 10.86 2.11 -7.68
N VAL A 146 10.11 1.22 -7.03
CA VAL A 146 9.26 0.24 -7.70
C VAL A 146 7.82 0.47 -7.19
N PRO A 147 6.97 1.17 -7.94
CA PRO A 147 5.63 1.53 -7.49
C PRO A 147 4.78 0.31 -7.10
N LEU A 148 3.85 0.49 -6.17
CA LEU A 148 2.84 -0.53 -5.90
C LEU A 148 2.09 -0.86 -7.19
N PRO A 149 2.05 -2.14 -7.61
CA PRO A 149 1.33 -2.54 -8.80
C PRO A 149 -0.17 -2.44 -8.61
N VAL A 150 -0.88 -2.23 -9.70
CA VAL A 150 -2.33 -2.33 -9.78
C VAL A 150 -2.68 -3.27 -10.91
N ASP A 151 -3.32 -4.39 -10.57
CA ASP A 151 -3.90 -5.27 -11.58
C ASP A 151 -5.41 -5.06 -11.60
N SER A 152 -5.95 -4.90 -12.78
CA SER A 152 -7.40 -4.80 -12.96
C SER A 152 -8.06 -6.12 -12.62
N VAL A 153 -9.02 -6.07 -11.71
CA VAL A 153 -9.88 -7.19 -11.40
C VAL A 153 -11.06 -7.17 -12.36
N ALA A 154 -11.38 -8.31 -12.97
CA ALA A 154 -12.56 -8.42 -13.81
C ALA A 154 -13.82 -8.14 -12.96
N VAL A 155 -14.45 -7.00 -13.22
CA VAL A 155 -15.68 -6.62 -12.54
C VAL A 155 -16.85 -7.07 -13.40
N PRO A 156 -17.83 -7.87 -12.86
CA PRO A 156 -19.01 -8.24 -13.61
C PRO A 156 -19.77 -7.02 -14.12
N LEU A 157 -20.29 -7.08 -15.34
CA LEU A 157 -20.99 -5.97 -16.00
C LEU A 157 -22.33 -5.57 -15.36
N ALA A 158 -22.91 -6.41 -14.48
CA ALA A 158 -24.13 -6.06 -13.77
C ALA A 158 -23.86 -4.99 -12.72
N THR A 159 -24.41 -3.80 -12.90
CA THR A 159 -24.37 -2.73 -11.91
C THR A 159 -25.40 -3.03 -10.82
N PRO A 160 -24.95 -3.29 -9.57
CA PRO A 160 -25.88 -3.36 -8.43
C PRO A 160 -26.47 -1.97 -8.18
N GLU A 161 -27.57 -1.94 -7.43
CA GLU A 161 -28.08 -0.68 -6.89
C GLU A 161 -27.00 0.01 -6.06
N VAL A 162 -26.73 1.26 -6.40
CA VAL A 162 -25.70 2.07 -5.75
C VAL A 162 -26.23 2.62 -4.45
N ASP A 163 -25.54 2.38 -3.35
CA ASP A 163 -25.85 2.95 -2.05
C ASP A 163 -25.46 4.43 -2.03
N ASP A 164 -26.30 5.31 -1.50
CA ASP A 164 -25.98 6.72 -1.32
C ASP A 164 -24.96 6.91 -0.18
N SER A 165 -23.72 6.49 -0.43
CA SER A 165 -22.67 6.40 0.58
C SER A 165 -21.31 6.87 0.09
N VAL A 166 -20.52 7.37 1.04
CA VAL A 166 -19.07 7.53 0.88
C VAL A 166 -18.38 6.26 1.37
N GLY A 167 -17.42 5.73 0.61
CA GLY A 167 -16.65 4.55 0.99
C GLY A 167 -15.18 4.87 1.30
N VAL A 168 -14.69 4.38 2.44
CA VAL A 168 -13.27 4.37 2.80
C VAL A 168 -12.79 2.93 2.93
N LEU A 169 -11.81 2.53 2.10
CA LEU A 169 -11.35 1.15 2.00
C LEU A 169 -10.11 0.90 2.85
N GLY A 170 -10.09 -0.24 3.55
CA GLY A 170 -8.98 -0.75 4.34
C GLY A 170 -9.24 -0.69 5.85
N TYR A 171 -8.17 -0.93 6.62
CA TYR A 171 -8.26 -0.88 8.07
C TYR A 171 -8.61 0.51 8.58
N PHE A 172 -9.46 0.57 9.60
CA PHE A 172 -9.72 1.79 10.34
C PHE A 172 -8.61 2.05 11.36
N TYR A 173 -8.03 3.24 11.32
CA TYR A 173 -7.14 3.79 12.34
C TYR A 173 -7.13 5.32 12.25
N PRO A 174 -6.77 6.05 13.32
CA PRO A 174 -6.66 7.51 13.30
C PRO A 174 -5.68 8.00 12.23
N GLY A 175 -6.09 8.98 11.42
CA GLY A 175 -5.27 9.52 10.31
C GLY A 175 -5.45 8.81 8.97
N LYS A 176 -6.24 7.73 8.90
CA LYS A 176 -6.60 7.05 7.63
C LYS A 176 -7.51 7.88 6.72
N GLY A 177 -8.05 8.98 7.22
CA GLY A 177 -8.94 9.87 6.46
C GLY A 177 -10.43 9.64 6.67
N HIS A 178 -10.81 8.81 7.65
CA HIS A 178 -12.23 8.57 7.96
C HIS A 178 -12.92 9.81 8.52
N ASP A 179 -12.23 10.60 9.37
CA ASP A 179 -12.79 11.84 9.91
C ASP A 179 -12.98 12.90 8.81
N GLU A 180 -12.02 13.02 7.89
CA GLU A 180 -12.11 13.92 6.73
C GLU A 180 -13.25 13.52 5.80
N ALA A 181 -13.37 12.21 5.53
CA ALA A 181 -14.46 11.67 4.70
C ALA A 181 -15.82 11.89 5.36
N LEU A 182 -15.93 11.72 6.69
CA LEU A 182 -17.16 11.98 7.46
C LEU A 182 -17.58 13.44 7.37
N GLU A 183 -16.67 14.37 7.66
CA GLU A 183 -16.97 15.80 7.62
C GLU A 183 -17.41 16.25 6.23
N ALA A 184 -16.71 15.76 5.20
CA ALA A 184 -17.06 16.07 3.82
C ALA A 184 -18.38 15.44 3.39
N ALA A 185 -18.68 14.18 3.77
CA ALA A 185 -19.94 13.51 3.50
C ALA A 185 -21.12 14.22 4.15
N ALA A 186 -21.01 14.57 5.44
CA ALA A 186 -22.04 15.32 6.17
C ALA A 186 -22.31 16.68 5.52
N THR A 187 -21.26 17.40 5.12
CA THR A 187 -21.37 18.71 4.44
C THR A 187 -22.02 18.56 3.06
N ALA A 188 -21.74 17.48 2.33
CA ALA A 188 -22.35 17.16 1.04
C ALA A 188 -23.80 16.60 1.17
N GLY A 189 -24.32 16.43 2.39
CA GLY A 189 -25.66 15.94 2.64
C GLY A 189 -25.83 14.42 2.47
N LEU A 190 -24.75 13.63 2.45
CA LEU A 190 -24.81 12.18 2.49
C LEU A 190 -25.01 11.70 3.93
N THR A 191 -25.83 10.68 4.09
CA THR A 191 -26.23 10.15 5.41
C THR A 191 -25.59 8.80 5.73
N ARG A 192 -24.72 8.28 4.85
CA ARG A 192 -24.03 7.00 5.05
C ARG A 192 -22.55 7.09 4.74
N LEU A 193 -21.73 6.50 5.62
CA LEU A 193 -20.31 6.25 5.39
C LEU A 193 -20.04 4.77 5.61
N THR A 194 -19.42 4.13 4.63
CA THR A 194 -19.04 2.72 4.68
C THR A 194 -17.54 2.57 4.88
N VAL A 195 -17.16 1.93 5.99
CA VAL A 195 -15.78 1.47 6.23
C VAL A 195 -15.68 0.06 5.64
N LEU A 196 -15.02 -0.06 4.48
CA LEU A 196 -14.77 -1.34 3.80
C LEU A 196 -13.56 -2.03 4.44
N GLY A 197 -13.77 -2.63 5.60
CA GLY A 197 -12.73 -3.24 6.42
C GLY A 197 -13.11 -3.27 7.89
N ARG A 198 -12.13 -3.49 8.75
CA ARG A 198 -12.26 -3.54 10.21
C ARG A 198 -11.32 -2.56 10.90
N ALA A 199 -11.49 -2.33 12.19
CA ALA A 199 -10.48 -1.64 12.98
C ALA A 199 -9.15 -2.40 12.94
N SER A 200 -8.04 -1.67 12.84
CA SER A 200 -6.73 -2.24 13.10
C SER A 200 -6.60 -2.59 14.58
N ASP A 201 -5.67 -3.46 14.90
CA ASP A 201 -5.49 -3.96 16.26
C ASP A 201 -5.22 -2.79 17.24
N GLY A 202 -5.96 -2.77 18.34
CA GLY A 202 -5.93 -1.69 19.32
C GLY A 202 -6.85 -0.49 19.05
N HIS A 203 -7.50 -0.40 17.87
CA HIS A 203 -8.30 0.76 17.48
C HIS A 203 -9.84 0.51 17.44
N ALA A 204 -10.32 -0.57 18.05
CA ALA A 204 -11.77 -0.84 18.13
C ALA A 204 -12.52 0.28 18.86
N GLY A 205 -11.99 0.77 19.99
CA GLY A 205 -12.59 1.88 20.74
C GLY A 205 -12.58 3.20 19.97
N ASP A 206 -11.58 3.44 19.13
CA ASP A 206 -11.53 4.61 18.25
C ASP A 206 -12.62 4.55 17.17
N LEU A 207 -12.87 3.36 16.61
CA LEU A 207 -13.94 3.12 15.65
C LEU A 207 -15.32 3.35 16.28
N ASP A 208 -15.56 2.87 17.52
CA ASP A 208 -16.79 3.11 18.25
C ASP A 208 -17.00 4.61 18.51
N ALA A 209 -15.94 5.31 18.90
CA ALA A 209 -15.99 6.76 19.10
C ALA A 209 -16.27 7.51 17.79
N PHE A 210 -15.67 7.06 16.68
CA PHE A 210 -15.93 7.59 15.34
C PHE A 210 -17.40 7.41 14.94
N ALA A 211 -17.98 6.22 15.12
CA ALA A 211 -19.39 5.94 14.80
C ALA A 211 -20.35 6.83 15.61
N ARG A 212 -20.06 7.08 16.90
CA ARG A 212 -20.84 8.03 17.72
C ARG A 212 -20.75 9.47 17.19
N ARG A 213 -19.56 9.94 16.80
CA ARG A 213 -19.39 11.28 16.21
C ARG A 213 -20.17 11.40 14.89
N ALA A 214 -20.11 10.37 14.06
CA ALA A 214 -20.85 10.32 12.80
C ALA A 214 -22.38 10.42 13.04
N GLY A 215 -22.92 9.66 14.00
CA GLY A 215 -24.34 9.72 14.37
C GLY A 215 -24.76 11.11 14.84
N ALA A 216 -23.91 11.83 15.58
CA ALA A 216 -24.14 13.21 15.99
C ALA A 216 -24.17 14.20 14.80
N ARG A 217 -23.62 13.83 13.65
CA ARG A 217 -23.64 14.57 12.37
C ARG A 217 -24.76 14.10 11.41
N GLY A 218 -25.60 13.17 11.84
CA GLY A 218 -26.65 12.59 11.00
C GLY A 218 -26.13 11.56 9.96
N VAL A 219 -24.89 11.07 10.12
CA VAL A 219 -24.28 10.09 9.24
C VAL A 219 -24.23 8.73 9.94
N SER A 220 -24.85 7.70 9.35
CA SER A 220 -24.72 6.32 9.79
C SER A 220 -23.39 5.72 9.29
N VAL A 221 -22.71 4.96 10.16
CA VAL A 221 -21.48 4.26 9.81
C VAL A 221 -21.76 2.77 9.68
N GLU A 222 -21.48 2.22 8.52
CA GLU A 222 -21.44 0.78 8.29
C GLU A 222 -19.98 0.31 8.30
N VAL A 223 -19.69 -0.78 9.02
CA VAL A 223 -18.37 -1.42 9.07
C VAL A 223 -18.52 -2.83 8.56
N THR A 224 -17.88 -3.15 7.42
CA THR A 224 -18.10 -4.46 6.77
C THR A 224 -17.37 -5.60 7.48
N GLY A 225 -16.34 -5.31 8.23
CA GLY A 225 -15.43 -6.33 8.71
C GLY A 225 -14.53 -6.86 7.59
N TRP A 226 -14.02 -8.07 7.77
CA TRP A 226 -13.26 -8.78 6.73
C TRP A 226 -14.23 -9.27 5.65
N LEU A 227 -13.89 -9.00 4.40
CA LEU A 227 -14.61 -9.46 3.22
C LEU A 227 -13.66 -10.33 2.37
N ASP A 228 -14.19 -11.37 1.74
CA ASP A 228 -13.47 -12.05 0.67
C ASP A 228 -13.49 -11.23 -0.63
N ASP A 229 -12.77 -11.70 -1.66
CA ASP A 229 -12.63 -10.96 -2.91
C ASP A 229 -13.98 -10.76 -3.63
N ALA A 230 -14.89 -11.72 -3.56
CA ALA A 230 -16.21 -11.64 -4.20
C ALA A 230 -17.13 -10.66 -3.45
N GLU A 231 -17.16 -10.74 -2.12
CA GLU A 231 -17.88 -9.81 -1.25
C GLU A 231 -17.35 -8.39 -1.41
N MET A 232 -16.00 -8.22 -1.45
CA MET A 232 -15.37 -6.93 -1.67
C MET A 232 -15.75 -6.35 -3.03
N ALA A 233 -15.75 -7.16 -4.10
CA ALA A 233 -16.15 -6.73 -5.43
C ALA A 233 -17.59 -6.23 -5.47
N ASP A 234 -18.51 -6.91 -4.77
CA ASP A 234 -19.92 -6.47 -4.67
C ASP A 234 -20.02 -5.16 -3.91
N ARG A 235 -19.37 -5.04 -2.75
CA ARG A 235 -19.42 -3.83 -1.92
C ARG A 235 -18.80 -2.62 -2.58
N VAL A 236 -17.65 -2.78 -3.24
CA VAL A 236 -16.97 -1.71 -4.00
C VAL A 236 -17.89 -1.12 -5.08
N ARG A 237 -18.69 -1.95 -5.72
CA ARG A 237 -19.63 -1.50 -6.77
C ARG A 237 -20.84 -0.73 -6.21
N ARG A 238 -21.26 -1.02 -4.97
CA ARG A 238 -22.40 -0.34 -4.32
C ARG A 238 -22.06 1.03 -3.78
N ILE A 239 -20.79 1.33 -3.50
CA ILE A 239 -20.36 2.63 -3.01
C ILE A 239 -20.60 3.72 -4.05
N ALA A 240 -21.33 4.79 -3.70
CA ALA A 240 -21.51 5.93 -4.60
C ALA A 240 -20.16 6.63 -4.82
N VAL A 241 -19.50 7.08 -3.76
CA VAL A 241 -18.29 7.89 -3.86
C VAL A 241 -17.12 7.24 -3.10
N PRO A 242 -16.13 6.66 -3.79
CA PRO A 242 -14.89 6.17 -3.17
C PRO A 242 -13.98 7.34 -2.78
N VAL A 243 -13.44 7.33 -1.56
CA VAL A 243 -12.62 8.44 -1.03
C VAL A 243 -11.30 7.93 -0.48
N ILE A 244 -10.24 8.69 -0.74
CA ILE A 244 -8.88 8.57 -0.19
C ILE A 244 -8.51 9.92 0.43
N ALA A 245 -8.55 10.02 1.75
CA ALA A 245 -8.30 11.27 2.48
C ALA A 245 -7.26 11.12 3.60
N HIS A 246 -6.22 10.29 3.36
CA HIS A 246 -5.15 10.08 4.34
C HIS A 246 -4.46 11.40 4.71
N ARG A 247 -4.29 11.65 6.00
CA ARG A 247 -3.44 12.76 6.50
C ARG A 247 -1.97 12.46 6.27
N HIS A 248 -1.60 11.19 6.50
CA HIS A 248 -0.23 10.71 6.34
C HIS A 248 -0.28 9.43 5.51
N VAL A 249 0.60 9.32 4.54
CA VAL A 249 0.69 8.16 3.67
C VAL A 249 2.17 7.87 3.40
N SER A 250 2.55 6.61 3.51
CA SER A 250 3.79 6.09 2.95
C SER A 250 3.47 5.54 1.56
N ALA A 251 2.75 4.43 1.50
CA ALA A 251 2.14 3.91 0.29
C ALA A 251 0.69 3.49 0.57
N SER A 252 -0.19 3.52 -0.43
CA SER A 252 -1.61 3.26 -0.23
C SER A 252 -2.10 2.04 -1.00
N GLY A 253 -2.14 0.90 -0.30
CA GLY A 253 -2.81 -0.30 -0.82
C GLY A 253 -4.29 -0.07 -1.13
N SER A 254 -4.99 0.76 -0.35
CA SER A 254 -6.40 1.09 -0.60
C SER A 254 -6.60 1.90 -1.88
N LEU A 255 -5.70 2.82 -2.22
CA LEU A 255 -5.75 3.50 -3.53
C LEU A 255 -5.55 2.51 -4.67
N ALA A 256 -4.53 1.64 -4.56
CA ALA A 256 -4.29 0.58 -5.54
C ALA A 256 -5.50 -0.36 -5.68
N SER A 257 -6.15 -0.71 -4.57
CA SER A 257 -7.35 -1.57 -4.58
C SER A 257 -8.54 -0.89 -5.25
N TRP A 258 -8.85 0.37 -4.93
CA TRP A 258 -9.92 1.10 -5.62
C TRP A 258 -9.74 1.08 -7.13
N ILE A 259 -8.54 1.43 -7.60
CA ILE A 259 -8.21 1.44 -9.03
C ILE A 259 -8.33 0.02 -9.62
N GLY A 260 -7.79 -0.99 -8.93
CA GLY A 260 -7.87 -2.39 -9.37
C GLY A 260 -9.30 -2.89 -9.57
N TRP A 261 -10.25 -2.41 -8.74
CA TRP A 261 -11.68 -2.70 -8.87
C TRP A 261 -12.42 -1.79 -9.88
N GLY A 262 -11.70 -1.04 -10.70
CA GLY A 262 -12.29 -0.17 -11.73
C GLY A 262 -12.79 1.18 -11.21
N ARG A 263 -12.66 1.47 -9.91
CA ARG A 263 -13.15 2.71 -9.31
C ARG A 263 -12.13 3.84 -9.46
N ARG A 264 -12.65 5.05 -9.62
CA ARG A 264 -11.89 6.30 -9.68
C ARG A 264 -12.15 7.11 -8.42
N PRO A 265 -11.34 6.91 -7.35
CA PRO A 265 -11.59 7.59 -6.08
C PRO A 265 -11.28 9.08 -6.16
N LEU A 266 -12.03 9.86 -5.34
CA LEU A 266 -11.63 11.20 -4.96
C LEU A 266 -10.46 11.08 -3.96
N ALA A 267 -9.29 11.57 -4.34
CA ALA A 267 -8.11 11.53 -3.49
C ALA A 267 -7.68 12.94 -3.09
N VAL A 268 -7.61 13.20 -1.80
CA VAL A 268 -7.10 14.48 -1.28
C VAL A 268 -5.65 14.63 -1.72
N ARG A 269 -5.34 15.77 -2.35
CA ARG A 269 -4.06 16.07 -2.93
C ARG A 269 -2.94 16.01 -1.89
N ASN A 270 -1.92 15.24 -2.19
CA ASN A 270 -0.64 15.18 -1.49
C ASN A 270 0.41 14.60 -2.45
N ARG A 271 1.67 14.68 -2.09
CA ARG A 271 2.80 14.23 -2.94
C ARG A 271 2.64 12.79 -3.46
N TYR A 272 2.15 11.85 -2.61
CA TYR A 272 1.93 10.46 -3.02
C TYR A 272 0.76 10.34 -4.02
N ASN A 273 -0.37 10.97 -3.73
CA ASN A 273 -1.54 10.88 -4.61
C ASN A 273 -1.29 11.58 -5.96
N ASP A 274 -0.53 12.69 -5.98
CA ASP A 274 -0.08 13.35 -7.21
C ASP A 274 0.80 12.43 -8.06
N GLU A 275 1.76 11.74 -7.42
CA GLU A 275 2.63 10.76 -8.10
C GLU A 275 1.81 9.59 -8.67
N MET A 276 0.87 9.04 -7.92
CA MET A 276 0.03 7.92 -8.38
C MET A 276 -0.92 8.32 -9.50
N ALA A 277 -1.49 9.52 -9.45
CA ALA A 277 -2.33 10.05 -10.53
C ALA A 277 -1.52 10.31 -11.82
N ALA A 278 -0.28 10.78 -11.69
CA ALA A 278 0.63 10.94 -12.83
C ALA A 278 1.06 9.59 -13.44
N LEU A 279 1.31 8.58 -12.59
CA LEU A 279 1.65 7.22 -13.04
C LEU A 279 0.48 6.54 -13.78
N ARG A 280 -0.76 6.80 -13.36
CA ARG A 280 -2.00 6.18 -13.87
C ARG A 280 -3.04 7.24 -14.25
N PRO A 281 -2.82 7.98 -15.33
CA PRO A 281 -3.73 9.06 -15.75
C PRO A 281 -5.19 8.59 -15.90
N GLY A 282 -6.12 9.37 -15.36
CA GLY A 282 -7.55 9.08 -15.47
C GLY A 282 -8.10 8.09 -14.42
N THR A 283 -7.26 7.50 -13.56
CA THR A 283 -7.71 6.52 -12.55
C THR A 283 -7.98 7.13 -11.17
N VAL A 284 -7.63 8.39 -10.96
CA VAL A 284 -7.79 9.13 -9.69
C VAL A 284 -8.30 10.53 -9.99
N THR A 285 -9.23 11.02 -9.20
CA THR A 285 -9.64 12.44 -9.20
C THR A 285 -8.97 13.13 -8.02
N LEU A 286 -7.99 13.98 -8.29
CA LEU A 286 -7.30 14.75 -7.25
C LEU A 286 -8.17 15.93 -6.83
N VAL A 287 -8.33 16.12 -5.52
CA VAL A 287 -9.13 17.20 -4.94
C VAL A 287 -8.36 17.91 -3.82
N GLU A 288 -8.53 19.22 -3.69
CA GLU A 288 -8.02 19.95 -2.52
C GLU A 288 -8.85 19.58 -1.29
N SER A 289 -8.24 19.61 -0.11
CA SER A 289 -8.87 19.17 1.14
C SER A 289 -10.16 19.97 1.46
N ASP A 290 -10.17 21.25 1.21
CA ASP A 290 -11.32 22.16 1.39
C ASP A 290 -12.41 21.98 0.33
N ALA A 291 -12.07 21.41 -0.82
CA ALA A 291 -13.00 21.12 -1.92
C ALA A 291 -13.63 19.72 -1.84
N LEU A 292 -13.24 18.87 -0.88
CA LEU A 292 -13.66 17.47 -0.84
C LEU A 292 -15.19 17.31 -0.74
N ALA A 293 -15.87 18.12 0.05
CA ALA A 293 -17.33 18.06 0.18
C ALA A 293 -18.04 18.39 -1.15
N ALA A 294 -17.61 19.44 -1.84
CA ALA A 294 -18.16 19.80 -3.14
C ALA A 294 -17.89 18.73 -4.20
N ALA A 295 -16.70 18.13 -4.18
CA ALA A 295 -16.34 17.04 -5.07
C ALA A 295 -17.16 15.77 -4.80
N ILE A 296 -17.46 15.45 -3.52
CA ILE A 296 -18.35 14.34 -3.16
C ILE A 296 -19.76 14.58 -3.71
N SER A 297 -20.33 15.78 -3.55
CA SER A 297 -21.64 16.10 -4.11
C SER A 297 -21.65 15.95 -5.63
N ALA A 298 -20.67 16.50 -6.34
CA ALA A 298 -20.56 16.38 -7.78
C ALA A 298 -20.43 14.93 -8.26
N ALA A 299 -19.60 14.13 -7.57
CA ALA A 299 -19.39 12.71 -7.91
C ALA A 299 -20.64 11.85 -7.62
N ARG A 300 -21.43 12.19 -6.60
CA ARG A 300 -22.73 11.57 -6.32
C ARG A 300 -23.74 11.82 -7.45
N ASP A 301 -23.77 13.05 -7.96
CA ASP A 301 -24.69 13.46 -9.02
C ASP A 301 -24.25 12.95 -10.41
N ASP A 302 -22.98 12.59 -10.57
CA ASP A 302 -22.37 12.03 -11.79
C ASP A 302 -21.64 10.71 -11.46
N GLU A 303 -22.41 9.65 -11.18
CA GLU A 303 -21.90 8.32 -10.82
C GLU A 303 -20.83 7.81 -11.81
N PRO A 304 -20.95 7.95 -13.15
CA PRO A 304 -19.93 7.54 -14.09
C PRO A 304 -18.55 8.17 -13.84
N SER A 305 -18.48 9.36 -13.25
CA SER A 305 -17.21 10.03 -12.91
C SER A 305 -16.40 9.28 -11.84
N THR A 306 -17.04 8.39 -11.08
CA THR A 306 -16.41 7.56 -10.03
C THR A 306 -15.81 6.26 -10.55
N TRP A 307 -15.82 6.05 -11.87
CA TRP A 307 -15.24 4.90 -12.56
C TRP A 307 -14.18 5.36 -13.56
N HIS A 308 -13.09 4.60 -13.69
CA HIS A 308 -12.05 4.95 -14.67
C HIS A 308 -12.25 4.28 -16.04
N GLY A 309 -13.35 3.52 -16.21
CA GLY A 309 -13.67 2.84 -17.46
C GLY A 309 -12.75 1.65 -17.74
N GLN A 310 -12.63 1.30 -19.04
CA GLN A 310 -11.83 0.16 -19.50
C GLN A 310 -10.41 0.57 -19.96
N HIS A 311 -9.91 1.73 -19.51
CA HIS A 311 -8.55 2.14 -19.86
C HIS A 311 -7.54 1.19 -19.21
N PRO A 312 -6.49 0.79 -19.92
CA PRO A 312 -5.40 0.00 -19.32
C PRO A 312 -4.82 0.76 -18.12
N VAL A 313 -4.69 0.06 -17.00
CA VAL A 313 -4.03 0.61 -15.81
C VAL A 313 -2.54 0.30 -15.91
N PRO A 314 -1.67 1.30 -16.11
CA PRO A 314 -0.23 1.09 -16.20
C PRO A 314 0.35 0.53 -14.90
N PHE A 315 1.41 -0.24 -15.04
CA PHE A 315 2.21 -0.77 -13.95
C PHE A 315 1.49 -1.80 -13.07
N GLY A 316 1.26 -2.99 -13.65
CA GLY A 316 0.77 -4.18 -12.95
C GLY A 316 1.90 -4.97 -12.26
N ARG A 317 1.54 -6.12 -11.64
CA ARG A 317 2.50 -6.98 -10.92
C ARG A 317 3.63 -7.49 -11.81
N ALA A 318 3.33 -7.84 -13.05
CA ALA A 318 4.37 -8.25 -14.01
C ALA A 318 5.37 -7.12 -14.32
N ASP A 319 4.93 -5.84 -14.31
CA ASP A 319 5.83 -4.70 -14.48
C ASP A 319 6.72 -4.51 -13.25
N ALA A 320 6.15 -4.65 -12.05
CA ALA A 320 6.90 -4.60 -10.80
C ALA A 320 7.95 -5.72 -10.75
N ALA A 321 7.59 -6.96 -11.07
CA ALA A 321 8.54 -8.07 -11.13
C ALA A 321 9.71 -7.79 -12.10
N ARG A 322 9.41 -7.27 -13.30
CA ARG A 322 10.44 -6.85 -14.26
C ARG A 322 11.34 -5.73 -13.73
N ALA A 323 10.75 -4.79 -12.98
CA ALA A 323 11.51 -3.69 -12.37
C ALA A 323 12.48 -4.24 -11.30
N TYR A 324 12.03 -5.17 -10.46
CA TYR A 324 12.89 -5.85 -9.49
C TYR A 324 14.03 -6.63 -10.16
N LEU A 325 13.74 -7.42 -11.19
CA LEU A 325 14.74 -8.21 -11.92
C LEU A 325 15.83 -7.31 -12.52
N ARG A 326 15.46 -6.19 -13.15
CA ARG A 326 16.43 -5.21 -13.65
C ARG A 326 17.27 -4.62 -12.53
N TRP A 327 16.63 -4.17 -11.46
CA TRP A 327 17.31 -3.55 -10.33
C TRP A 327 18.30 -4.51 -9.65
N TRP A 328 17.91 -5.77 -9.41
CA TRP A 328 18.85 -6.75 -8.85
C TRP A 328 20.05 -6.99 -9.74
N SER A 329 19.90 -7.01 -11.06
CA SER A 329 21.04 -7.16 -11.98
C SER A 329 22.05 -6.01 -11.88
N GLU A 330 21.60 -4.81 -11.45
CA GLU A 330 22.46 -3.64 -11.26
C GLU A 330 23.16 -3.64 -9.87
N VAL A 331 22.47 -4.13 -8.84
CA VAL A 331 22.95 -4.06 -7.44
C VAL A 331 23.79 -5.28 -7.05
N THR A 332 23.61 -6.43 -7.71
CA THR A 332 24.36 -7.66 -7.43
C THR A 332 25.59 -7.84 -8.34
N SER A 333 25.78 -6.96 -9.32
CA SER A 333 26.98 -6.87 -10.15
C SER A 333 28.07 -6.09 -9.40
#